data_1d45f04e30af3c9725be2b3ab89ab413
#
_entry.id   1d45f04e30af3c9725be2b3ab89ab413
#
_cell.length_a   1.000
_cell.length_b   1.000
_cell.length_c   1.000
_cell.angle_alpha   90.00
_cell.angle_beta   90.00
_cell.angle_gamma   90.00
#
_symmetry.space_group_name_H-M   'P 1'
#
loop_
_entity.id
_entity.type
_entity.pdbx_description
1 polymer ?
#
loop_
_entity_poly.entity_id
_entity_poly.type
_entity_poly.pdbx_seq_one_letter_code
_entity_poly.pdbx_strand_id
1 'polypeptide(L)'
;MNNIRNLAMASMVCAGSLAGMAQPAPAISADPVIEAHIQEWLKKMTLEEKIGQMCEITVDVVTDFPGSKDGFKLSEAMLDTVIGKYKVGSILNVPLSVAQKKEVWAAAIKQIQEKSMKEIGIPCIYGVDQIHGTTYTLDGTLFPQGVNMGATFNRSLVRREAEISAYETKAGCIPWTYAPVVDLGRDPRWPRMWENYGEDCYVNAEMGKASVRGFQ
;
A
#
# COMPACT_ATOMS: atom_id res chain seq x y z
N MET A 1 -58.86 5.87 3.69
CA MET A 1 -58.33 5.31 2.44
C MET A 1 -57.30 6.21 1.74
N ASN A 2 -57.12 7.47 2.12
CA ASN A 2 -56.18 8.39 1.44
C ASN A 2 -54.70 8.27 1.92
N ASN A 3 -54.43 7.70 3.10
CA ASN A 3 -53.06 7.63 3.63
C ASN A 3 -52.19 6.54 3.01
N ILE A 4 -52.79 5.46 2.49
CA ILE A 4 -52.06 4.35 1.88
C ILE A 4 -51.58 4.72 0.47
N ARG A 5 -52.32 5.51 -0.28
CA ARG A 5 -51.92 5.98 -1.61
C ARG A 5 -50.75 6.97 -1.54
N ASN A 6 -50.69 7.80 -0.53
CA ASN A 6 -49.57 8.76 -0.34
C ASN A 6 -48.28 8.06 0.11
N LEU A 7 -48.40 6.97 0.89
CA LEU A 7 -47.22 6.17 1.24
C LEU A 7 -46.61 5.41 0.04
N ALA A 8 -47.52 4.89 -0.84
CA ALA A 8 -47.06 4.18 -2.05
C ALA A 8 -46.36 5.12 -3.07
N MET A 9 -46.86 6.38 -3.20
CA MET A 9 -46.23 7.38 -4.05
C MET A 9 -44.86 7.85 -3.47
N ALA A 10 -44.75 8.04 -2.15
CA ALA A 10 -43.48 8.39 -1.50
C ALA A 10 -42.44 7.28 -1.64
N SER A 11 -42.82 6.02 -1.55
CA SER A 11 -41.95 4.87 -1.75
C SER A 11 -41.48 4.71 -3.20
N MET A 12 -42.32 5.03 -4.19
CA MET A 12 -41.92 5.00 -5.60
C MET A 12 -40.98 6.15 -5.98
N VAL A 13 -41.12 7.33 -5.39
CA VAL A 13 -40.19 8.45 -5.64
C VAL A 13 -38.83 8.20 -5.03
N CYS A 14 -38.74 7.57 -3.85
CA CYS A 14 -37.47 7.18 -3.27
C CYS A 14 -36.76 6.02 -4.02
N ALA A 15 -37.52 5.07 -4.58
CA ALA A 15 -36.92 3.98 -5.38
C ALA A 15 -36.44 4.45 -6.77
N GLY A 16 -37.08 5.46 -7.36
CA GLY A 16 -36.66 6.03 -8.64
C GLY A 16 -35.42 6.91 -8.58
N SER A 17 -35.12 7.52 -7.43
CA SER A 17 -33.92 8.37 -7.27
C SER A 17 -32.63 7.61 -6.97
N LEU A 18 -32.69 6.33 -6.60
CA LEU A 18 -31.51 5.48 -6.39
C LEU A 18 -31.01 4.79 -7.68
N ALA A 19 -31.88 4.70 -8.70
CA ALA A 19 -31.50 4.03 -9.97
C ALA A 19 -30.69 4.92 -10.95
N GLY A 20 -30.45 6.18 -10.61
CA GLY A 20 -29.79 7.14 -11.50
C GLY A 20 -28.42 7.64 -11.09
N MET A 21 -27.84 7.13 -10.00
CA MET A 21 -26.45 7.42 -9.70
C MET A 21 -25.58 6.49 -10.54
N ALA A 22 -25.13 6.98 -11.70
CA ALA A 22 -24.09 6.31 -12.46
C ALA A 22 -22.92 6.01 -11.51
N GLN A 23 -22.57 4.75 -11.37
CA GLN A 23 -21.36 4.41 -10.63
C GLN A 23 -20.19 5.16 -11.30
N PRO A 24 -19.35 5.84 -10.52
CA PRO A 24 -18.19 6.48 -11.10
C PRO A 24 -17.38 5.43 -11.87
N ALA A 25 -16.96 5.79 -13.08
CA ALA A 25 -16.09 4.91 -13.85
C ALA A 25 -14.86 4.55 -13.01
N PRO A 26 -14.40 3.29 -13.04
CA PRO A 26 -13.23 2.89 -12.30
C PRO A 26 -12.04 3.78 -12.72
N ALA A 27 -11.20 4.16 -11.75
CA ALA A 27 -10.03 5.01 -11.99
C ALA A 27 -9.03 4.37 -12.97
N ILE A 28 -9.02 3.05 -13.04
CA ILE A 28 -8.23 2.25 -13.98
C ILE A 28 -9.21 1.43 -14.81
N SER A 29 -9.08 1.49 -16.14
CA SER A 29 -9.89 0.66 -17.04
C SER A 29 -9.54 -0.82 -16.83
N ALA A 30 -10.55 -1.66 -16.74
CA ALA A 30 -10.35 -3.09 -16.70
C ALA A 30 -9.68 -3.57 -18.01
N ASP A 31 -8.58 -4.31 -17.90
CA ASP A 31 -7.98 -5.04 -19.01
C ASP A 31 -8.59 -6.42 -19.08
N PRO A 32 -9.30 -6.79 -20.17
CA PRO A 32 -9.98 -8.07 -20.26
C PRO A 32 -9.04 -9.29 -20.14
N VAL A 33 -7.77 -9.15 -20.51
CA VAL A 33 -6.77 -10.23 -20.40
C VAL A 33 -6.39 -10.42 -18.94
N ILE A 34 -6.11 -9.32 -18.24
CA ILE A 34 -5.80 -9.34 -16.80
C ILE A 34 -6.98 -9.90 -16.01
N GLU A 35 -8.19 -9.41 -16.29
CA GLU A 35 -9.41 -9.87 -15.62
C GLU A 35 -9.66 -11.38 -15.85
N ALA A 36 -9.44 -11.88 -17.06
CA ALA A 36 -9.55 -13.30 -17.34
C ALA A 36 -8.54 -14.15 -16.52
N HIS A 37 -7.30 -13.70 -16.41
CA HIS A 37 -6.29 -14.35 -15.58
C HIS A 37 -6.66 -14.34 -14.09
N ILE A 38 -7.15 -13.22 -13.57
CA ILE A 38 -7.62 -13.11 -12.17
C ILE A 38 -8.75 -14.12 -11.92
N GLN A 39 -9.73 -14.20 -12.82
CA GLN A 39 -10.85 -15.15 -12.69
C GLN A 39 -10.38 -16.61 -12.76
N GLU A 40 -9.38 -16.91 -13.58
CA GLU A 40 -8.79 -18.24 -13.66
C GLU A 40 -8.10 -18.63 -12.34
N TRP A 41 -7.29 -17.74 -11.76
CA TRP A 41 -6.66 -17.94 -10.46
C TRP A 41 -7.71 -18.12 -9.34
N LEU A 42 -8.70 -17.25 -9.27
CA LEU A 42 -9.77 -17.32 -8.26
C LEU A 42 -10.56 -18.64 -8.31
N LYS A 43 -10.71 -19.24 -9.49
CA LYS A 43 -11.35 -20.56 -9.63
C LYS A 43 -10.48 -21.72 -9.14
N LYS A 44 -9.17 -21.61 -9.29
CA LYS A 44 -8.20 -22.65 -8.89
C LYS A 44 -7.89 -22.64 -7.39
N MET A 45 -7.92 -21.46 -6.78
CA MET A 45 -7.56 -21.27 -5.36
C MET A 45 -8.61 -21.84 -4.42
N THR A 46 -8.13 -22.52 -3.35
CA THR A 46 -8.95 -22.91 -2.21
C THR A 46 -9.39 -21.68 -1.40
N LEU A 47 -10.30 -21.87 -0.46
CA LEU A 47 -10.70 -20.77 0.44
C LEU A 47 -9.52 -20.32 1.31
N GLU A 48 -8.73 -21.25 1.82
CA GLU A 48 -7.55 -21.00 2.65
C GLU A 48 -6.49 -20.20 1.88
N GLU A 49 -6.23 -20.54 0.63
CA GLU A 49 -5.31 -19.80 -0.24
C GLU A 49 -5.80 -18.36 -0.49
N LYS A 50 -7.10 -18.17 -0.75
CA LYS A 50 -7.70 -16.84 -0.89
C LYS A 50 -7.55 -16.01 0.38
N ILE A 51 -7.81 -16.61 1.54
CA ILE A 51 -7.63 -15.95 2.85
C ILE A 51 -6.17 -15.58 3.04
N GLY A 52 -5.23 -16.48 2.77
CA GLY A 52 -3.80 -16.23 2.87
C GLY A 52 -3.36 -15.06 2.00
N GLN A 53 -3.84 -14.97 0.76
CA GLN A 53 -3.52 -13.85 -0.15
C GLN A 53 -4.05 -12.49 0.34
N MET A 54 -5.06 -12.48 1.20
CA MET A 54 -5.59 -11.27 1.84
C MET A 54 -4.88 -10.90 3.15
N CYS A 55 -3.95 -11.74 3.63
CA CYS A 55 -3.20 -11.48 4.86
C CYS A 55 -1.92 -10.73 4.55
N GLU A 56 -1.58 -9.79 5.43
CA GLU A 56 -0.32 -9.08 5.48
C GLU A 56 0.33 -9.27 6.85
N ILE A 57 1.64 -9.51 6.87
CA ILE A 57 2.41 -9.71 8.11
C ILE A 57 3.66 -8.84 8.11
N THR A 58 4.16 -8.52 9.32
CA THR A 58 5.47 -7.85 9.43
C THR A 58 6.61 -8.81 9.08
N VAL A 59 7.65 -8.28 8.45
CA VAL A 59 8.86 -9.04 8.06
C VAL A 59 9.56 -9.68 9.26
N ASP A 60 9.37 -9.15 10.47
CA ASP A 60 9.95 -9.71 11.69
C ASP A 60 9.54 -11.17 11.93
N VAL A 61 8.34 -11.55 11.49
CA VAL A 61 7.85 -12.93 11.60
C VAL A 61 8.70 -13.92 10.78
N VAL A 62 9.25 -13.46 9.66
CA VAL A 62 10.06 -14.31 8.76
C VAL A 62 11.56 -14.04 8.84
N THR A 63 12.00 -13.28 9.84
CA THR A 63 13.40 -12.91 10.02
C THR A 63 14.07 -13.78 11.09
N ASP A 64 15.28 -14.24 10.83
CA ASP A 64 16.11 -14.88 11.85
C ASP A 64 16.72 -13.83 12.77
N PHE A 65 16.52 -13.98 14.08
CA PHE A 65 17.12 -13.15 15.13
C PHE A 65 18.26 -13.89 15.85
N PRO A 66 19.34 -13.17 16.22
CA PRO A 66 19.61 -11.75 16.00
C PRO A 66 20.03 -11.46 14.54
N GLY A 67 19.55 -10.33 14.01
CA GLY A 67 20.06 -9.80 12.75
C GLY A 67 21.58 -9.65 12.82
N SER A 68 22.28 -10.10 11.78
CA SER A 68 23.74 -10.01 11.74
C SER A 68 24.20 -8.58 11.48
N LYS A 69 25.49 -8.27 11.77
CA LYS A 69 26.12 -7.01 11.36
C LYS A 69 26.07 -6.77 9.85
N ASP A 70 25.80 -7.82 9.08
CA ASP A 70 25.72 -7.83 7.62
C ASP A 70 24.29 -7.63 7.08
N GLY A 71 23.37 -7.21 7.91
CA GLY A 71 21.94 -7.06 7.60
C GLY A 71 21.10 -8.19 8.19
N PHE A 72 19.81 -8.20 7.87
CA PHE A 72 18.91 -9.25 8.30
C PHE A 72 18.94 -10.46 7.36
N LYS A 73 18.58 -11.62 7.87
CA LYS A 73 18.40 -12.84 7.10
C LYS A 73 17.00 -13.36 7.27
N LEU A 74 16.42 -13.87 6.20
CA LEU A 74 15.12 -14.52 6.24
C LEU A 74 15.28 -15.97 6.70
N SER A 75 14.36 -16.43 7.53
CA SER A 75 14.25 -17.80 7.99
C SER A 75 13.52 -18.66 6.96
N GLU A 76 14.19 -19.63 6.36
CA GLU A 76 13.57 -20.57 5.42
C GLU A 76 12.38 -21.31 6.04
N ALA A 77 12.52 -21.77 7.30
CA ALA A 77 11.44 -22.48 7.99
C ALA A 77 10.19 -21.59 8.19
N MET A 78 10.40 -20.30 8.47
CA MET A 78 9.30 -19.35 8.61
C MET A 78 8.71 -18.96 7.25
N LEU A 79 9.51 -18.84 6.19
CA LEU A 79 9.02 -18.65 4.83
C LEU A 79 8.19 -19.87 4.36
N ASP A 80 8.64 -21.10 4.69
CA ASP A 80 7.86 -22.33 4.44
C ASP A 80 6.51 -22.30 5.15
N THR A 81 6.49 -21.78 6.38
CA THR A 81 5.26 -21.66 7.16
C THR A 81 4.35 -20.57 6.59
N VAL A 82 4.88 -19.37 6.43
CA VAL A 82 4.09 -18.17 6.07
C VAL A 82 3.61 -18.24 4.62
N ILE A 83 4.53 -18.43 3.69
CA ILE A 83 4.23 -18.45 2.25
C ILE A 83 3.84 -19.86 1.79
N GLY A 84 4.59 -20.88 2.22
CA GLY A 84 4.35 -22.25 1.79
C GLY A 84 3.04 -22.83 2.33
N LYS A 85 2.81 -22.74 3.65
CA LYS A 85 1.62 -23.32 4.29
C LYS A 85 0.43 -22.36 4.29
N TYR A 86 0.60 -21.13 4.78
CA TYR A 86 -0.50 -20.17 4.96
C TYR A 86 -0.78 -19.31 3.75
N LYS A 87 0.06 -19.36 2.70
CA LYS A 87 -0.14 -18.65 1.43
C LYS A 87 -0.30 -17.12 1.60
N VAL A 88 0.40 -16.53 2.58
CA VAL A 88 0.35 -15.10 2.86
C VAL A 88 0.82 -14.31 1.63
N GLY A 89 -0.01 -13.34 1.22
CA GLY A 89 0.16 -12.58 -0.02
C GLY A 89 0.95 -11.29 0.13
N SER A 90 1.14 -10.80 1.36
CA SER A 90 1.80 -9.51 1.60
C SER A 90 2.69 -9.53 2.84
N ILE A 91 3.83 -8.85 2.74
CA ILE A 91 4.78 -8.65 3.85
C ILE A 91 5.12 -7.16 3.93
N LEU A 92 5.27 -6.62 5.12
CA LEU A 92 5.53 -5.20 5.33
C LEU A 92 6.68 -4.92 6.29
N ASN A 93 7.10 -3.65 6.30
CA ASN A 93 8.08 -3.05 7.21
C ASN A 93 9.54 -3.42 6.99
N VAL A 94 10.37 -2.97 7.93
CA VAL A 94 11.81 -3.19 7.99
C VAL A 94 12.14 -3.95 9.26
N PRO A 95 13.04 -4.95 9.22
CA PRO A 95 13.38 -5.76 10.39
C PRO A 95 13.91 -4.88 11.53
N LEU A 96 13.35 -5.09 12.73
CA LEU A 96 13.77 -4.38 13.95
C LEU A 96 13.75 -2.85 13.84
N SER A 97 13.00 -2.28 12.90
CA SER A 97 12.99 -0.83 12.61
C SER A 97 14.39 -0.26 12.27
N VAL A 98 15.25 -1.07 11.65
CA VAL A 98 16.62 -0.69 11.27
C VAL A 98 16.74 -0.63 9.76
N ALA A 99 17.11 0.54 9.23
CA ALA A 99 17.34 0.74 7.80
C ALA A 99 18.40 -0.23 7.26
N GLN A 100 18.17 -0.77 6.07
CA GLN A 100 19.02 -1.76 5.42
C GLN A 100 19.67 -1.19 4.15
N LYS A 101 20.82 -1.74 3.76
CA LYS A 101 21.41 -1.45 2.45
C LYS A 101 20.53 -1.96 1.33
N LYS A 102 20.52 -1.28 0.18
CA LYS A 102 19.73 -1.68 -1.00
C LYS A 102 20.01 -3.10 -1.48
N GLU A 103 21.27 -3.57 -1.35
CA GLU A 103 21.66 -4.94 -1.71
C GLU A 103 21.04 -5.98 -0.78
N VAL A 104 20.91 -5.66 0.51
CA VAL A 104 20.24 -6.52 1.50
C VAL A 104 18.73 -6.58 1.20
N TRP A 105 18.12 -5.43 0.89
CA TRP A 105 16.74 -5.37 0.45
C TRP A 105 16.50 -6.22 -0.80
N ALA A 106 17.30 -6.01 -1.85
CA ALA A 106 17.17 -6.73 -3.11
C ALA A 106 17.28 -8.25 -2.92
N ALA A 107 18.23 -8.71 -2.08
CA ALA A 107 18.39 -10.13 -1.78
C ALA A 107 17.17 -10.70 -1.03
N ALA A 108 16.67 -10.01 -0.02
CA ALA A 108 15.52 -10.45 0.76
C ALA A 108 14.24 -10.47 -0.08
N ILE A 109 13.96 -9.41 -0.85
CA ILE A 109 12.80 -9.35 -1.73
C ILE A 109 12.87 -10.47 -2.77
N LYS A 110 14.03 -10.71 -3.38
CA LYS A 110 14.22 -11.81 -4.33
C LYS A 110 13.87 -13.17 -3.70
N GLN A 111 14.37 -13.46 -2.50
CA GLN A 111 14.09 -14.72 -1.79
C GLN A 111 12.60 -14.90 -1.51
N ILE A 112 11.91 -13.84 -1.05
CA ILE A 112 10.45 -13.84 -0.84
C ILE A 112 9.71 -14.11 -2.15
N GLN A 113 10.08 -13.43 -3.23
CA GLN A 113 9.44 -13.60 -4.54
C GLN A 113 9.65 -15.02 -5.11
N GLU A 114 10.87 -15.54 -5.06
CA GLU A 114 11.17 -16.90 -5.50
C GLU A 114 10.33 -17.92 -4.73
N LYS A 115 10.19 -17.74 -3.41
CA LYS A 115 9.34 -18.59 -2.57
C LYS A 115 7.87 -18.49 -2.97
N SER A 116 7.34 -17.27 -3.10
CA SER A 116 5.93 -17.05 -3.44
C SER A 116 5.59 -17.61 -4.83
N MET A 117 6.42 -17.33 -5.81
CA MET A 117 6.23 -17.87 -7.18
C MET A 117 6.28 -19.39 -7.23
N LYS A 118 7.15 -20.02 -6.44
CA LYS A 118 7.24 -21.48 -6.35
C LYS A 118 6.01 -22.11 -5.70
N GLU A 119 5.53 -21.53 -4.60
CA GLU A 119 4.49 -22.12 -3.75
C GLU A 119 3.06 -21.77 -4.18
N ILE A 120 2.87 -20.60 -4.82
CA ILE A 120 1.56 -20.05 -5.14
C ILE A 120 1.44 -19.71 -6.62
N GLY A 121 2.55 -19.28 -7.27
CA GLY A 121 2.56 -18.74 -8.63
C GLY A 121 2.08 -17.29 -8.70
N ILE A 122 1.91 -16.62 -7.57
CA ILE A 122 1.54 -15.19 -7.45
C ILE A 122 2.66 -14.48 -6.71
N PRO A 123 3.16 -13.33 -7.20
CA PRO A 123 4.17 -12.55 -6.49
C PRO A 123 3.66 -12.07 -5.14
N CYS A 124 4.50 -12.13 -4.10
CA CYS A 124 4.21 -11.52 -2.81
C CYS A 124 4.33 -9.99 -2.91
N ILE A 125 3.35 -9.25 -2.40
CA ILE A 125 3.44 -7.79 -2.31
C ILE A 125 4.29 -7.45 -1.08
N TYR A 126 5.33 -6.61 -1.27
CA TYR A 126 6.15 -6.13 -0.17
C TYR A 126 6.00 -4.62 -0.03
N GLY A 127 5.52 -4.16 1.12
CA GLY A 127 5.24 -2.76 1.39
C GLY A 127 6.10 -2.17 2.50
N VAL A 128 6.42 -0.88 2.37
CA VAL A 128 7.16 -0.11 3.39
C VAL A 128 6.53 1.25 3.63
N ASP A 129 6.74 1.78 4.82
CA ASP A 129 6.16 3.05 5.27
C ASP A 129 7.17 4.20 5.06
N GLN A 130 7.54 4.45 3.80
CA GLN A 130 8.48 5.49 3.41
C GLN A 130 7.74 6.81 3.13
N ILE A 131 7.31 7.48 4.18
CA ILE A 131 6.37 8.62 4.11
C ILE A 131 7.04 9.99 3.90
N HIS A 132 8.36 10.10 4.09
CA HIS A 132 9.11 11.34 3.87
C HIS A 132 10.51 11.05 3.30
N GLY A 133 10.57 10.32 2.21
CA GLY A 133 11.78 9.83 1.58
C GLY A 133 12.03 8.36 1.86
N THR A 134 13.22 7.88 1.48
CA THR A 134 13.58 6.46 1.52
C THR A 134 14.17 6.08 2.88
N THR A 135 13.36 6.23 3.93
CA THR A 135 13.74 6.13 5.34
C THR A 135 14.25 4.76 5.78
N TYR A 136 13.84 3.70 5.08
CA TYR A 136 14.19 2.31 5.44
C TYR A 136 15.37 1.75 4.64
N THR A 137 15.95 2.57 3.75
CA THR A 137 17.14 2.20 3.00
C THR A 137 18.30 3.09 3.42
N LEU A 138 19.43 2.48 3.79
CA LEU A 138 20.64 3.22 4.10
C LEU A 138 21.11 4.02 2.89
N ASP A 139 21.59 5.23 3.15
CA ASP A 139 22.00 6.21 2.14
C ASP A 139 20.84 6.75 1.27
N GLY A 140 19.60 6.42 1.64
CA GLY A 140 18.40 7.01 1.01
C GLY A 140 18.20 8.46 1.43
N THR A 141 17.57 9.25 0.55
CA THR A 141 17.27 10.66 0.80
C THR A 141 16.13 10.81 1.80
N LEU A 142 16.35 11.60 2.84
CA LEU A 142 15.30 12.01 3.78
C LEU A 142 14.77 13.37 3.38
N PHE A 143 13.45 13.50 3.39
CA PHE A 143 12.75 14.76 3.13
C PHE A 143 12.07 15.29 4.41
N PRO A 144 11.65 16.56 4.43
CA PRO A 144 10.80 17.05 5.50
C PRO A 144 9.50 16.26 5.60
N GLN A 145 8.93 16.20 6.81
CA GLN A 145 7.63 15.56 7.02
C GLN A 145 6.52 16.22 6.19
N GLY A 146 5.44 15.48 5.92
CA GLY A 146 4.34 15.91 5.07
C GLY A 146 3.76 17.28 5.41
N VAL A 147 3.62 17.62 6.72
CA VAL A 147 3.14 18.92 7.17
C VAL A 147 4.05 20.08 6.73
N ASN A 148 5.37 19.87 6.71
CA ASN A 148 6.33 20.87 6.23
C ASN A 148 6.30 20.99 4.69
N MET A 149 6.15 19.85 4.01
CA MET A 149 5.98 19.83 2.55
C MET A 149 4.68 20.55 2.14
N GLY A 150 3.58 20.33 2.87
CA GLY A 150 2.31 21.04 2.70
C GLY A 150 2.43 22.54 2.91
N ALA A 151 3.17 22.98 3.94
CA ALA A 151 3.41 24.39 4.26
C ALA A 151 4.17 25.15 3.16
N THR A 152 4.84 24.46 2.24
CA THR A 152 5.48 25.09 1.07
C THR A 152 4.47 25.60 0.05
N PHE A 153 3.25 25.11 0.04
CA PHE A 153 2.24 25.29 -1.01
C PHE A 153 2.77 25.03 -2.42
N ASN A 154 3.82 24.22 -2.54
CA ASN A 154 4.53 23.96 -3.79
C ASN A 154 4.39 22.51 -4.25
N ARG A 155 3.42 22.27 -5.14
CA ARG A 155 3.15 20.95 -5.73
C ARG A 155 4.34 20.35 -6.48
N SER A 156 5.18 21.20 -7.09
CA SER A 156 6.35 20.72 -7.83
C SER A 156 7.42 20.15 -6.91
N LEU A 157 7.61 20.70 -5.71
CA LEU A 157 8.51 20.15 -4.71
C LEU A 157 8.01 18.80 -4.20
N VAL A 158 6.71 18.71 -3.85
CA VAL A 158 6.09 17.46 -3.38
C VAL A 158 6.20 16.36 -4.45
N ARG A 159 5.93 16.70 -5.71
CA ARG A 159 6.10 15.76 -6.80
C ARG A 159 7.57 15.30 -6.93
N ARG A 160 8.52 16.23 -6.87
CA ARG A 160 9.95 15.90 -6.99
C ARG A 160 10.47 15.04 -5.86
N GLU A 161 10.02 15.28 -4.64
CA GLU A 161 10.26 14.41 -3.47
C GLU A 161 9.81 12.98 -3.76
N ALA A 162 8.57 12.81 -4.21
CA ALA A 162 8.00 11.51 -4.50
C ALA A 162 8.73 10.79 -5.66
N GLU A 163 9.16 11.51 -6.70
CA GLU A 163 9.97 10.97 -7.80
C GLU A 163 11.31 10.40 -7.29
N ILE A 164 12.00 11.13 -6.41
CA ILE A 164 13.26 10.68 -5.81
C ILE A 164 13.02 9.47 -4.91
N SER A 165 12.01 9.56 -4.03
CA SER A 165 11.65 8.48 -3.11
C SER A 165 11.27 7.20 -3.87
N ALA A 166 10.51 7.30 -4.95
CA ALA A 166 10.15 6.16 -5.79
C ALA A 166 11.38 5.53 -6.47
N TYR A 167 12.27 6.36 -7.01
CA TYR A 167 13.50 5.89 -7.64
C TYR A 167 14.40 5.12 -6.67
N GLU A 168 14.62 5.67 -5.49
CA GLU A 168 15.46 5.05 -4.47
C GLU A 168 14.82 3.79 -3.85
N THR A 169 13.49 3.79 -3.65
CA THR A 169 12.72 2.63 -3.19
C THR A 169 12.84 1.47 -4.19
N LYS A 170 12.69 1.76 -5.47
CA LYS A 170 12.90 0.77 -6.54
C LYS A 170 14.32 0.23 -6.60
N ALA A 171 15.32 1.02 -6.25
CA ALA A 171 16.71 0.56 -6.18
C ALA A 171 16.92 -0.56 -5.13
N GLY A 172 16.08 -0.61 -4.09
CA GLY A 172 15.99 -1.70 -3.12
C GLY A 172 15.09 -2.86 -3.56
N CYS A 173 14.55 -2.83 -4.78
CA CYS A 173 13.56 -3.79 -5.28
C CYS A 173 12.24 -3.82 -4.49
N ILE A 174 11.93 -2.77 -3.72
CA ILE A 174 10.69 -2.65 -2.94
C ILE A 174 9.58 -2.15 -3.88
N PRO A 175 8.50 -2.91 -4.08
CA PRO A 175 7.50 -2.58 -5.11
C PRO A 175 6.41 -1.64 -4.62
N TRP A 176 6.24 -1.45 -3.32
CA TRP A 176 5.10 -0.73 -2.75
C TRP A 176 5.50 0.15 -1.56
N THR A 177 4.94 1.36 -1.52
CA THR A 177 4.99 2.24 -0.35
C THR A 177 3.60 2.66 0.05
N TYR A 178 3.38 2.89 1.36
CA TYR A 178 2.10 3.37 1.91
C TYR A 178 1.96 4.90 1.82
N ALA A 179 2.96 5.60 1.28
CA ALA A 179 2.88 7.04 1.01
C ALA A 179 2.03 7.34 -0.24
N PRO A 180 1.43 8.54 -0.34
CA PRO A 180 1.42 9.59 0.67
C PRO A 180 0.36 9.40 1.74
N VAL A 181 0.60 9.97 2.94
CA VAL A 181 -0.40 10.09 3.99
C VAL A 181 -1.27 11.33 3.70
N VAL A 182 -2.56 11.10 3.44
CA VAL A 182 -3.52 12.16 3.03
C VAL A 182 -4.65 12.36 4.04
N ASP A 183 -4.44 11.90 5.27
CA ASP A 183 -5.32 12.18 6.40
C ASP A 183 -5.34 13.68 6.72
N LEU A 184 -6.41 14.17 7.35
CA LEU A 184 -6.52 15.58 7.72
C LEU A 184 -5.98 15.81 9.14
N GLY A 185 -4.95 16.63 9.27
CA GLY A 185 -4.31 16.98 10.52
C GLY A 185 -5.13 17.98 11.36
N ARG A 186 -6.35 17.63 11.77
CA ARG A 186 -7.26 18.52 12.52
C ARG A 186 -7.25 18.30 14.02
N ASP A 187 -6.90 17.10 14.48
CA ASP A 187 -6.87 16.81 15.91
C ASP A 187 -5.43 16.61 16.40
N PRO A 188 -4.89 17.51 17.24
CA PRO A 188 -3.51 17.42 17.71
C PRO A 188 -3.23 16.21 18.61
N ARG A 189 -4.26 15.47 19.04
CA ARG A 189 -4.10 14.21 19.78
C ARG A 189 -3.71 13.03 18.86
N TRP A 190 -3.89 13.18 17.56
CA TRP A 190 -3.50 12.14 16.60
C TRP A 190 -1.97 12.05 16.51
N PRO A 191 -1.36 10.89 16.82
CA PRO A 191 0.09 10.76 16.98
C PRO A 191 0.89 10.83 15.67
N ARG A 192 0.23 10.79 14.50
CA ARG A 192 0.84 10.86 13.17
C ARG A 192 0.52 12.18 12.45
N MET A 193 0.20 13.21 13.20
CA MET A 193 -0.26 14.50 12.68
C MET A 193 0.75 15.19 11.74
N TRP A 194 2.04 14.93 11.88
CA TRP A 194 3.08 15.53 11.05
C TRP A 194 3.24 14.89 9.67
N GLU A 195 2.65 13.71 9.43
CA GLU A 195 2.84 12.94 8.20
C GLU A 195 1.99 13.45 7.03
N ASN A 196 0.84 14.07 7.31
CA ASN A 196 -0.07 14.63 6.31
C ASN A 196 0.32 16.05 5.87
N TYR A 197 -0.37 16.60 4.87
CA TYR A 197 -0.07 17.92 4.31
C TYR A 197 -0.81 19.08 5.01
N GLY A 198 -1.44 18.86 6.17
CA GLY A 198 -2.10 19.87 6.99
C GLY A 198 -3.59 19.62 7.22
N GLU A 199 -4.28 20.62 7.76
CA GLU A 199 -5.70 20.52 8.16
C GLU A 199 -6.70 20.85 7.04
N ASP A 200 -6.24 21.50 5.98
CA ASP A 200 -7.07 21.92 4.85
C ASP A 200 -7.22 20.79 3.81
N CYS A 201 -8.46 20.42 3.50
CA CYS A 201 -8.76 19.31 2.61
C CYS A 201 -8.34 19.57 1.15
N TYR A 202 -8.35 20.83 0.70
CA TYR A 202 -7.91 21.17 -0.65
C TYR A 202 -6.39 21.05 -0.76
N VAL A 203 -5.64 21.57 0.23
CA VAL A 203 -4.18 21.45 0.26
C VAL A 203 -3.78 19.97 0.28
N ASN A 204 -4.37 19.16 1.17
CA ASN A 204 -4.12 17.72 1.22
C ASN A 204 -4.40 17.03 -0.13
N ALA A 205 -5.53 17.35 -0.76
CA ALA A 205 -5.89 16.76 -2.05
C ALA A 205 -4.89 17.11 -3.16
N GLU A 206 -4.48 18.38 -3.25
CA GLU A 206 -3.55 18.85 -4.29
C GLU A 206 -2.12 18.34 -4.07
N MET A 207 -1.63 18.31 -2.83
CA MET A 207 -0.32 17.75 -2.50
C MET A 207 -0.31 16.23 -2.67
N GLY A 208 -1.37 15.53 -2.21
CA GLY A 208 -1.52 14.09 -2.41
C GLY A 208 -1.53 13.70 -3.90
N LYS A 209 -2.26 14.42 -4.74
CA LYS A 209 -2.21 14.23 -6.21
C LYS A 209 -0.80 14.42 -6.79
N ALA A 210 -0.08 15.44 -6.32
CA ALA A 210 1.28 15.70 -6.77
C ALA A 210 2.23 14.58 -6.37
N SER A 211 2.12 14.11 -5.13
CA SER A 211 2.90 12.99 -4.60
C SER A 211 2.62 11.68 -5.35
N VAL A 212 1.37 11.29 -5.54
CA VAL A 212 1.01 10.09 -6.31
C VAL A 212 1.57 10.13 -7.73
N ARG A 213 1.50 11.28 -8.41
CA ARG A 213 2.10 11.45 -9.76
C ARG A 213 3.63 11.37 -9.76
N GLY A 214 4.27 11.65 -8.64
CA GLY A 214 5.70 11.48 -8.49
C GLY A 214 6.10 10.03 -8.24
N PHE A 215 5.32 9.29 -7.47
CA PHE A 215 5.55 7.86 -7.20
C PHE A 215 5.33 6.97 -8.43
N GLN A 216 4.46 7.34 -9.34
CA GLN A 216 4.12 6.62 -10.58
C GLN A 216 4.99 7.05 -11.76
#